data_df7ea0a6b03224a85dae72d8608b3e82
#
_entry.id   df7ea0a6b03224a85dae72d8608b3e82
#
_cell.length_a   1.000
_cell.length_b   1.000
_cell.length_c   1.000
_cell.angle_alpha   90.00
_cell.angle_beta   90.00
_cell.angle_gamma   90.00
#
_symmetry.space_group_name_H-M   'P 1'
#
loop_
_entity.id
_entity.type
_entity.pdbx_description
1 polymer ?
#
loop_
_entity_poly.entity_id
_entity_poly.type
_entity_poly.pdbx_seq_one_letter_code
_entity_poly.pdbx_strand_id
1 'polypeptide(L)'
;MGYIYLYTGTGGGKTANALGLALRSVGHGKKVIIIQFLKWREDIGEYLIKNRLAPDYEIYQFGREAWIGEEDKTEEFAGEKFVVECVKSVDKELANEALDFARRILKDKKPHLLVLDEIALVAYWRMLRVKDVLELLDNVPNETNVVMTGRLAPKELEDRADFVNVIQQVKMPKDFKLTEGIQY
;
A
#
# COMPACT_ATOMS: atom_id res chain seq x y z
N MET A 1 3.55 4.53 -22.18
CA MET A 1 4.16 3.42 -21.43
C MET A 1 4.01 3.77 -19.94
N GLY A 2 3.42 2.89 -19.17
CA GLY A 2 3.30 3.07 -17.73
C GLY A 2 4.64 2.78 -17.02
N TYR A 3 4.82 3.36 -15.85
CA TYR A 3 6.00 3.19 -15.01
C TYR A 3 5.65 2.51 -13.70
N ILE A 4 6.64 1.82 -13.11
CA ILE A 4 6.55 1.19 -11.81
C ILE A 4 7.35 2.03 -10.82
N TYR A 5 6.64 2.54 -9.79
CA TYR A 5 7.21 3.32 -8.70
C TYR A 5 7.23 2.48 -7.42
N LEU A 6 8.30 2.58 -6.67
CA LEU A 6 8.41 2.03 -5.32
C LEU A 6 8.71 3.15 -4.33
N TYR A 7 7.86 3.27 -3.30
CA TYR A 7 8.11 4.11 -2.13
C TYR A 7 8.41 3.23 -0.93
N THR A 8 9.65 3.23 -0.48
CA THR A 8 10.14 2.40 0.63
C THR A 8 10.83 3.25 1.70
N GLY A 9 11.45 2.61 2.68
CA GLY A 9 12.17 3.26 3.78
C GLY A 9 11.36 3.32 5.08
N THR A 10 12.02 3.81 6.14
CA THR A 10 11.52 3.81 7.53
C THR A 10 10.60 4.98 7.86
N GLY A 11 10.65 6.05 7.08
CA GLY A 11 9.88 7.28 7.31
C GLY A 11 8.39 7.14 7.02
N GLY A 12 7.58 7.97 7.65
CA GLY A 12 6.17 8.15 7.32
C GLY A 12 5.98 8.79 5.93
N GLY A 13 4.77 8.65 5.36
CA GLY A 13 4.43 9.33 4.10
C GLY A 13 4.50 8.47 2.84
N LYS A 14 4.85 7.17 2.91
CA LYS A 14 4.82 6.27 1.75
C LYS A 14 3.43 6.21 1.11
N THR A 15 2.43 5.84 1.90
CA THR A 15 1.01 5.84 1.49
C THR A 15 0.56 7.23 1.05
N ALA A 16 0.90 8.30 1.81
CA ALA A 16 0.53 9.67 1.46
C ALA A 16 1.10 10.10 0.09
N ASN A 17 2.33 9.71 -0.27
CA ASN A 17 2.88 9.95 -1.61
C ASN A 17 2.08 9.20 -2.70
N ALA A 18 1.75 7.94 -2.47
CA ALA A 18 0.95 7.16 -3.41
C ALA A 18 -0.45 7.78 -3.60
N LEU A 19 -1.09 8.18 -2.49
CA LEU A 19 -2.39 8.88 -2.52
C LEU A 19 -2.29 10.26 -3.20
N GLY A 20 -1.17 10.97 -3.05
CA GLY A 20 -0.90 12.22 -3.78
C GLY A 20 -0.88 12.03 -5.29
N LEU A 21 -0.26 10.95 -5.79
CA LEU A 21 -0.31 10.55 -7.20
C LEU A 21 -1.72 10.15 -7.62
N ALA A 22 -2.45 9.43 -6.75
CA ALA A 22 -3.84 9.05 -6.99
C ALA A 22 -4.74 10.29 -7.15
N LEU A 23 -4.65 11.25 -6.22
CA LEU A 23 -5.41 12.51 -6.27
C LEU A 23 -5.09 13.30 -7.55
N ARG A 24 -3.80 13.40 -7.92
CA ARG A 24 -3.37 14.07 -9.15
C ARG A 24 -3.95 13.39 -10.39
N SER A 25 -3.97 12.07 -10.43
CA SER A 25 -4.54 11.30 -11.55
C SER A 25 -6.06 11.51 -11.66
N VAL A 26 -6.79 11.43 -10.55
CA VAL A 26 -8.24 11.69 -10.49
C VAL A 26 -8.57 13.11 -10.93
N GLY A 27 -7.76 14.10 -10.52
CA GLY A 27 -7.89 15.50 -10.96
C GLY A 27 -7.79 15.70 -12.47
N HIS A 28 -7.18 14.74 -13.18
CA HIS A 28 -7.13 14.69 -14.64
C HIS A 28 -8.18 13.72 -15.25
N GLY A 29 -9.19 13.32 -14.49
CA GLY A 29 -10.25 12.39 -14.94
C GLY A 29 -9.68 11.01 -15.29
N LYS A 30 -8.62 10.57 -14.59
CA LYS A 30 -8.00 9.26 -14.81
C LYS A 30 -8.42 8.27 -13.73
N LYS A 31 -8.69 7.03 -14.15
CA LYS A 31 -9.10 5.98 -13.23
C LYS A 31 -7.94 5.50 -12.37
N VAL A 32 -8.17 5.49 -11.07
CA VAL A 32 -7.25 5.02 -10.03
C VAL A 32 -7.89 3.89 -9.25
N ILE A 33 -7.11 2.84 -9.02
CA ILE A 33 -7.52 1.75 -8.13
C ILE A 33 -6.43 1.55 -7.09
N ILE A 34 -6.81 1.52 -5.82
CA ILE A 34 -5.93 1.35 -4.67
C ILE A 34 -6.27 0.02 -3.99
N ILE A 35 -5.27 -0.80 -3.79
CA ILE A 35 -5.34 -2.06 -3.06
C ILE A 35 -4.43 -1.93 -1.86
N GLN A 36 -5.01 -1.91 -0.66
CA GLN A 36 -4.29 -1.79 0.60
C GLN A 36 -4.18 -3.16 1.27
N PHE A 37 -2.97 -3.64 1.37
CA PHE A 37 -2.63 -4.85 2.13
C PHE A 37 -2.58 -4.51 3.62
N LEU A 38 -2.91 -5.45 4.49
CA LEU A 38 -2.85 -5.32 5.95
C LEU A 38 -3.78 -4.26 6.56
N LYS A 39 -4.57 -3.58 5.76
CA LYS A 39 -5.49 -2.53 6.23
C LYS A 39 -6.93 -3.01 6.26
N TRP A 40 -7.68 -2.52 7.27
CA TRP A 40 -9.08 -2.87 7.51
C TRP A 40 -9.93 -1.65 7.96
N ARG A 41 -9.29 -0.51 8.26
CA ARG A 41 -9.96 0.66 8.82
C ARG A 41 -10.73 1.42 7.75
N GLU A 42 -12.04 1.55 7.97
CA GLU A 42 -12.91 2.32 7.08
C GLU A 42 -13.05 3.81 7.48
N ASP A 43 -12.51 4.17 8.64
CA ASP A 43 -12.52 5.53 9.21
C ASP A 43 -11.31 6.38 8.80
N ILE A 44 -10.40 5.84 7.97
CA ILE A 44 -9.26 6.60 7.45
C ILE A 44 -9.66 7.47 6.26
N GLY A 45 -9.01 8.64 6.14
CA GLY A 45 -9.38 9.68 5.17
C GLY A 45 -9.44 9.21 3.72
N GLU A 46 -8.47 8.40 3.28
CA GLU A 46 -8.42 7.86 1.93
C GLU A 46 -9.56 6.89 1.62
N TYR A 47 -10.13 6.22 2.64
CA TYR A 47 -11.29 5.35 2.46
C TYR A 47 -12.60 6.14 2.49
N LEU A 48 -12.74 7.09 3.40
CA LEU A 48 -13.93 7.94 3.53
C LEU A 48 -14.23 8.75 2.27
N ILE A 49 -13.18 9.25 1.58
CA ILE A 49 -13.37 10.10 0.41
C ILE A 49 -13.83 9.34 -0.85
N LYS A 50 -13.81 8.00 -0.87
CA LYS A 50 -14.07 7.19 -2.06
C LYS A 50 -15.36 7.53 -2.80
N ASN A 51 -16.44 7.79 -2.06
CA ASN A 51 -17.76 8.10 -2.67
C ASN A 51 -17.79 9.49 -3.32
N ARG A 52 -16.94 10.42 -2.87
CA ARG A 52 -16.85 11.78 -3.44
C ARG A 52 -16.01 11.83 -4.71
N LEU A 53 -15.10 10.87 -4.86
CA LEU A 53 -14.19 10.78 -6.00
C LEU A 53 -14.60 9.67 -7.01
N ALA A 54 -15.71 8.97 -6.75
CA ALA A 54 -16.24 7.99 -7.68
C ALA A 54 -16.71 8.67 -8.99
N PRO A 55 -16.61 8.00 -10.16
CA PRO A 55 -16.17 6.63 -10.36
C PRO A 55 -14.65 6.47 -10.61
N ASP A 56 -13.87 7.55 -10.54
CA ASP A 56 -12.47 7.55 -10.94
C ASP A 56 -11.51 7.11 -9.83
N TYR A 57 -12.02 6.94 -8.60
CA TYR A 57 -11.26 6.49 -7.44
C TYR A 57 -11.94 5.30 -6.78
N GLU A 58 -11.25 4.18 -6.77
CA GLU A 58 -11.69 2.96 -6.07
C GLU A 58 -10.61 2.55 -5.08
N ILE A 59 -11.01 2.15 -3.86
CA ILE A 59 -10.10 1.67 -2.81
C ILE A 59 -10.65 0.39 -2.19
N TYR A 60 -9.77 -0.59 -2.01
CA TYR A 60 -10.06 -1.92 -1.48
C TYR A 60 -9.04 -2.28 -0.41
N GLN A 61 -9.49 -2.87 0.69
CA GLN A 61 -8.66 -3.26 1.83
C GLN A 61 -8.68 -4.77 2.02
N PHE A 62 -7.50 -5.33 2.26
CA PHE A 62 -7.28 -6.76 2.50
C PHE A 62 -6.42 -6.93 3.75
N GLY A 63 -7.06 -6.77 4.89
CA GLY A 63 -6.50 -6.97 6.21
C GLY A 63 -7.58 -7.36 7.19
N ARG A 64 -7.19 -7.93 8.32
CA ARG A 64 -8.08 -8.20 9.45
C ARG A 64 -7.94 -7.11 10.51
N GLU A 65 -8.89 -7.01 11.41
CA GLU A 65 -8.87 -6.05 12.50
C GLU A 65 -7.78 -6.39 13.53
N ALA A 66 -6.52 -6.14 13.14
CA ALA A 66 -5.33 -6.29 13.98
C ALA A 66 -4.15 -5.51 13.40
N TRP A 67 -3.27 -5.03 14.27
CA TRP A 67 -1.95 -4.55 13.88
C TRP A 67 -1.02 -5.74 13.70
N ILE A 68 -0.42 -5.88 12.52
CA ILE A 68 0.42 -7.05 12.18
C ILE A 68 1.89 -6.67 12.27
N GLY A 69 2.70 -7.55 12.86
CA GLY A 69 4.14 -7.43 13.00
C GLY A 69 4.87 -8.75 12.88
N GLU A 70 6.18 -8.73 13.13
CA GLU A 70 7.02 -9.93 13.09
C GLU A 70 6.80 -10.83 14.32
N GLU A 71 6.38 -10.24 15.45
CA GLU A 71 6.17 -10.92 16.72
C GLU A 71 5.00 -10.31 17.50
N ASP A 72 4.41 -11.10 18.38
CA ASP A 72 3.37 -10.62 19.30
C ASP A 72 3.98 -9.69 20.34
N LYS A 73 3.53 -8.45 20.39
CA LYS A 73 4.02 -7.46 21.35
C LYS A 73 3.02 -6.33 21.57
N THR A 74 3.23 -5.57 22.63
CA THR A 74 2.56 -4.28 22.81
C THR A 74 3.54 -3.18 22.45
N GLU A 75 3.19 -2.36 21.49
CA GLU A 75 3.94 -1.16 21.09
C GLU A 75 3.22 0.10 21.60
N GLU A 76 4.02 1.11 21.91
CA GLU A 76 3.53 2.44 22.20
C GLU A 76 4.00 3.38 21.07
N PHE A 77 3.05 4.04 20.43
CA PHE A 77 3.33 5.01 19.40
C PHE A 77 2.39 6.20 19.53
N ALA A 78 2.93 7.41 19.51
CA ALA A 78 2.17 8.65 19.62
C ALA A 78 1.31 8.76 20.91
N GLY A 79 1.73 8.10 22.00
CA GLY A 79 1.01 8.07 23.29
C GLY A 79 -0.13 7.05 23.35
N GLU A 80 -0.32 6.25 22.30
CA GLU A 80 -1.31 5.17 22.25
C GLU A 80 -0.62 3.80 22.32
N LYS A 81 -1.27 2.83 22.97
CA LYS A 81 -0.78 1.44 23.05
C LYS A 81 -1.50 0.57 22.05
N PHE A 82 -0.73 -0.15 21.25
CA PHE A 82 -1.22 -1.07 20.23
C PHE A 82 -0.77 -2.49 20.56
N VAL A 83 -1.69 -3.44 20.44
CA VAL A 83 -1.36 -4.86 20.44
C VAL A 83 -0.99 -5.24 19.00
N VAL A 84 0.26 -5.62 18.81
CA VAL A 84 0.77 -6.12 17.55
C VAL A 84 0.75 -7.64 17.62
N GLU A 85 0.15 -8.27 16.62
CA GLU A 85 0.08 -9.72 16.48
C GLU A 85 1.04 -10.20 15.40
N CYS A 86 1.66 -11.36 15.60
CA CYS A 86 2.48 -11.98 14.56
C CYS A 86 1.62 -12.39 13.34
N VAL A 87 2.28 -12.52 12.19
CA VAL A 87 1.64 -12.97 10.94
C VAL A 87 1.01 -14.34 11.12
N LYS A 88 -0.28 -14.49 10.77
CA LYS A 88 -1.07 -15.72 10.81
C LYS A 88 -1.38 -16.23 9.40
N SER A 89 -1.93 -17.44 9.29
CA SER A 89 -2.35 -18.01 8.00
C SER A 89 -3.38 -17.14 7.28
N VAL A 90 -4.37 -16.60 8.02
CA VAL A 90 -5.40 -15.71 7.48
C VAL A 90 -4.80 -14.45 6.84
N ASP A 91 -3.72 -13.90 7.39
CA ASP A 91 -3.06 -12.73 6.82
C ASP A 91 -2.43 -13.06 5.46
N LYS A 92 -1.87 -14.29 5.33
CA LYS A 92 -1.34 -14.79 4.05
C LYS A 92 -2.46 -15.05 3.03
N GLU A 93 -3.59 -15.57 3.47
CA GLU A 93 -4.77 -15.78 2.63
C GLU A 93 -5.28 -14.45 2.07
N LEU A 94 -5.48 -13.44 2.94
CA LEU A 94 -5.90 -12.09 2.53
C LEU A 94 -4.89 -11.43 1.58
N ALA A 95 -3.60 -11.60 1.82
CA ALA A 95 -2.57 -11.08 0.92
C ALA A 95 -2.63 -11.73 -0.47
N ASN A 96 -2.87 -13.04 -0.55
CA ASN A 96 -3.04 -13.75 -1.82
C ASN A 96 -4.33 -13.33 -2.53
N GLU A 97 -5.43 -13.17 -1.80
CA GLU A 97 -6.69 -12.64 -2.35
C GLU A 97 -6.50 -11.25 -2.95
N ALA A 98 -5.76 -10.36 -2.25
CA ALA A 98 -5.41 -9.02 -2.74
C ALA A 98 -4.60 -9.08 -4.04
N LEU A 99 -3.61 -9.98 -4.12
CA LEU A 99 -2.77 -10.15 -5.30
C LEU A 99 -3.59 -10.68 -6.49
N ASP A 100 -4.48 -11.65 -6.25
CA ASP A 100 -5.37 -12.18 -7.28
C ASP A 100 -6.41 -11.14 -7.72
N PHE A 101 -6.87 -10.30 -6.79
CA PHE A 101 -7.71 -9.17 -7.12
C PHE A 101 -6.97 -8.16 -8.01
N ALA A 102 -5.70 -7.84 -7.71
CA ALA A 102 -4.87 -6.97 -8.54
C ALA A 102 -4.72 -7.52 -9.96
N ARG A 103 -4.50 -8.84 -10.13
CA ARG A 103 -4.45 -9.50 -11.45
C ARG A 103 -5.74 -9.30 -12.24
N ARG A 104 -6.90 -9.49 -11.60
CA ARG A 104 -8.21 -9.25 -12.25
C ARG A 104 -8.38 -7.79 -12.65
N ILE A 105 -8.03 -6.86 -11.76
CA ILE A 105 -8.10 -5.42 -12.02
C ILE A 105 -7.26 -5.03 -13.25
N LEU A 106 -6.02 -5.49 -13.33
CA LEU A 106 -5.14 -5.21 -14.47
C LEU A 106 -5.69 -5.77 -15.78
N LYS A 107 -6.29 -6.96 -15.74
CA LYS A 107 -6.89 -7.59 -16.92
C LYS A 107 -8.16 -6.89 -17.37
N ASP A 108 -9.07 -6.62 -16.44
CA ASP A 108 -10.46 -6.26 -16.76
C ASP A 108 -10.68 -4.75 -16.81
N LYS A 109 -10.07 -3.99 -15.90
CA LYS A 109 -10.30 -2.55 -15.74
C LYS A 109 -9.18 -1.67 -16.33
N LYS A 110 -7.95 -2.16 -16.36
CA LYS A 110 -6.75 -1.47 -16.87
C LYS A 110 -6.69 0.00 -16.41
N PRO A 111 -6.60 0.26 -15.09
CA PRO A 111 -6.62 1.62 -14.58
C PRO A 111 -5.40 2.41 -15.09
N HIS A 112 -5.50 3.74 -15.10
CA HIS A 112 -4.35 4.59 -15.36
C HIS A 112 -3.29 4.48 -14.26
N LEU A 113 -3.74 4.31 -13.00
CA LEU A 113 -2.88 4.12 -11.84
C LEU A 113 -3.42 2.98 -10.96
N LEU A 114 -2.57 1.99 -10.69
CA LEU A 114 -2.79 0.97 -9.67
C LEU A 114 -1.84 1.23 -8.50
N VAL A 115 -2.38 1.40 -7.30
CA VAL A 115 -1.60 1.48 -6.06
C VAL A 115 -1.69 0.16 -5.33
N LEU A 116 -0.54 -0.41 -4.98
CA LEU A 116 -0.37 -1.62 -4.17
C LEU A 116 0.27 -1.20 -2.84
N ASP A 117 -0.57 -0.75 -1.91
CA ASP A 117 -0.13 -0.16 -0.65
C ASP A 117 0.26 -1.25 0.36
N GLU A 118 1.46 -1.16 0.93
CA GLU A 118 2.14 -2.12 1.83
C GLU A 118 2.56 -3.45 1.17
N ILE A 119 2.49 -3.61 -0.16
CA ILE A 119 2.87 -4.87 -0.83
C ILE A 119 4.35 -5.24 -0.61
N ALA A 120 5.24 -4.25 -0.52
CA ALA A 120 6.66 -4.51 -0.30
C ALA A 120 6.91 -5.14 1.09
N LEU A 121 6.20 -4.65 2.14
CA LEU A 121 6.27 -5.22 3.48
C LEU A 121 5.71 -6.64 3.55
N VAL A 122 4.57 -6.86 2.88
CA VAL A 122 3.92 -8.18 2.77
C VAL A 122 4.83 -9.19 2.09
N ALA A 123 5.56 -8.79 1.05
CA ALA A 123 6.55 -9.61 0.37
C ALA A 123 7.78 -9.88 1.27
N TYR A 124 8.27 -8.87 2.00
CA TYR A 124 9.37 -9.02 2.95
C TYR A 124 9.02 -10.02 4.06
N TRP A 125 7.81 -9.95 4.64
CA TRP A 125 7.34 -10.90 5.66
C TRP A 125 6.94 -12.27 5.10
N ARG A 126 7.20 -12.52 3.80
CA ARG A 126 6.91 -13.80 3.13
C ARG A 126 5.44 -14.24 3.23
N MET A 127 4.53 -13.26 3.30
CA MET A 127 3.10 -13.50 3.16
C MET A 127 2.76 -13.74 1.68
N LEU A 128 3.47 -13.04 0.78
CA LEU A 128 3.51 -13.31 -0.65
C LEU A 128 4.92 -13.74 -1.06
N ARG A 129 5.01 -14.60 -2.07
CA ARG A 129 6.32 -14.87 -2.70
C ARG A 129 6.67 -13.67 -3.59
N VAL A 130 7.89 -13.18 -3.50
CA VAL A 130 8.40 -12.08 -4.34
C VAL A 130 8.18 -12.38 -5.83
N LYS A 131 8.39 -13.65 -6.23
CA LYS A 131 8.16 -14.12 -7.61
C LYS A 131 6.73 -13.83 -8.10
N ASP A 132 5.71 -14.01 -7.26
CA ASP A 132 4.31 -13.82 -7.65
C ASP A 132 3.99 -12.32 -7.84
N VAL A 133 4.66 -11.46 -7.06
CA VAL A 133 4.57 -10.00 -7.23
C VAL A 133 5.27 -9.57 -8.53
N LEU A 134 6.47 -10.10 -8.80
CA LEU A 134 7.19 -9.82 -10.06
C LEU A 134 6.37 -10.26 -11.29
N GLU A 135 5.75 -11.44 -11.22
CA GLU A 135 4.86 -11.92 -12.29
C GLU A 135 3.67 -10.98 -12.51
N LEU A 136 3.07 -10.43 -11.45
CA LEU A 136 2.04 -9.40 -11.59
C LEU A 136 2.59 -8.18 -12.33
N LEU A 137 3.78 -7.68 -11.94
CA LEU A 137 4.40 -6.49 -12.52
C LEU A 137 4.79 -6.67 -13.99
N ASP A 138 5.18 -7.89 -14.38
CA ASP A 138 5.53 -8.23 -15.77
C ASP A 138 4.30 -8.27 -16.69
N ASN A 139 3.11 -8.44 -16.11
CA ASN A 139 1.85 -8.49 -16.84
C ASN A 139 1.04 -7.17 -16.75
N VAL A 140 1.64 -6.08 -16.29
CA VAL A 140 0.99 -4.76 -16.22
C VAL A 140 0.79 -4.22 -17.64
N PRO A 141 -0.42 -3.77 -18.02
CA PRO A 141 -0.68 -3.12 -19.30
C PRO A 141 0.20 -1.88 -19.51
N ASN A 142 0.66 -1.66 -20.73
CA ASN A 142 1.58 -0.56 -21.06
C ASN A 142 1.08 0.84 -20.68
N GLU A 143 -0.23 1.05 -20.59
CA GLU A 143 -0.87 2.32 -20.23
C GLU A 143 -1.07 2.50 -18.71
N THR A 144 -0.87 1.44 -17.92
CA THR A 144 -1.08 1.47 -16.46
C THR A 144 0.23 1.79 -15.74
N ASN A 145 0.20 2.79 -14.87
CA ASN A 145 1.26 3.03 -13.90
C ASN A 145 1.00 2.23 -12.63
N VAL A 146 2.04 1.72 -12.00
CA VAL A 146 1.93 1.01 -10.72
C VAL A 146 2.73 1.74 -9.65
N VAL A 147 2.15 1.90 -8.49
CA VAL A 147 2.83 2.40 -7.29
C VAL A 147 2.81 1.31 -6.23
N MET A 148 3.97 0.85 -5.84
CA MET A 148 4.16 -0.02 -4.69
C MET A 148 4.60 0.79 -3.48
N THR A 149 4.11 0.46 -2.30
CA THR A 149 4.62 1.00 -1.04
C THR A 149 4.99 -0.11 -0.06
N GLY A 150 5.76 0.24 0.94
CA GLY A 150 6.07 -0.63 2.08
C GLY A 150 7.47 -0.40 2.63
N ARG A 151 7.65 -0.73 3.91
CA ARG A 151 8.99 -0.78 4.52
C ARG A 151 9.70 -2.04 4.04
N LEU A 152 11.05 -2.06 4.19
CA LEU A 152 11.87 -3.27 4.01
C LEU A 152 11.65 -3.96 2.65
N ALA A 153 11.56 -3.17 1.57
CA ALA A 153 11.33 -3.72 0.25
C ALA A 153 12.39 -4.77 -0.12
N PRO A 154 11.98 -5.97 -0.58
CA PRO A 154 12.91 -6.92 -1.19
C PRO A 154 13.69 -6.30 -2.35
N LYS A 155 14.98 -6.65 -2.46
CA LYS A 155 15.87 -6.11 -3.49
C LYS A 155 15.34 -6.35 -4.91
N GLU A 156 14.69 -7.48 -5.13
CA GLU A 156 14.11 -7.85 -6.43
C GLU A 156 12.99 -6.88 -6.85
N LEU A 157 12.22 -6.32 -5.89
CA LEU A 157 11.21 -5.31 -6.19
C LEU A 157 11.84 -3.94 -6.47
N GLU A 158 12.95 -3.60 -5.78
CA GLU A 158 13.73 -2.40 -6.10
C GLU A 158 14.29 -2.48 -7.52
N ASP A 159 14.90 -3.62 -7.89
CA ASP A 159 15.51 -3.84 -9.19
C ASP A 159 14.45 -3.85 -10.33
N ARG A 160 13.22 -4.27 -10.04
CA ARG A 160 12.11 -4.29 -11.00
C ARG A 160 11.46 -2.91 -11.21
N ALA A 161 11.53 -2.03 -10.22
CA ALA A 161 10.91 -0.72 -10.27
C ALA A 161 11.69 0.23 -11.20
N ASP A 162 10.97 1.07 -11.97
CA ASP A 162 11.57 2.13 -12.77
C ASP A 162 12.03 3.31 -11.89
N PHE A 163 11.31 3.56 -10.78
CA PHE A 163 11.62 4.61 -9.81
C PHE A 163 11.57 4.03 -8.39
N VAL A 164 12.67 4.20 -7.67
CA VAL A 164 12.76 3.84 -6.24
C VAL A 164 12.96 5.11 -5.42
N ASN A 165 12.03 5.38 -4.51
CA ASN A 165 12.09 6.52 -3.60
C ASN A 165 12.18 6.02 -2.16
N VAL A 166 13.25 6.39 -1.47
CA VAL A 166 13.45 6.05 -0.06
C VAL A 166 13.00 7.21 0.81
N ILE A 167 11.97 6.97 1.63
CA ILE A 167 11.45 7.96 2.58
C ILE A 167 12.10 7.71 3.93
N GLN A 168 12.87 8.69 4.36
CA GLN A 168 13.59 8.65 5.62
C GLN A 168 13.04 9.69 6.59
N GLN A 169 12.80 9.28 7.83
CA GLN A 169 12.43 10.21 8.89
C GLN A 169 13.68 10.79 9.52
N VAL A 170 13.94 12.06 9.24
CA VAL A 170 15.11 12.78 9.76
C VAL A 170 14.87 13.29 11.18
N LYS A 171 13.62 13.69 11.49
CA LYS A 171 13.24 14.23 12.79
C LYS A 171 11.77 13.95 13.08
N MET A 172 11.47 13.70 14.35
CA MET A 172 10.10 13.58 14.87
C MET A 172 10.03 14.27 16.23
N PRO A 173 8.92 14.98 16.57
CA PRO A 173 8.72 15.50 17.91
C PRO A 173 8.70 14.39 18.96
N LYS A 174 9.20 14.66 20.16
CA LYS A 174 9.15 13.67 21.26
C LYS A 174 7.72 13.38 21.71
N ASP A 175 6.88 14.40 21.72
CA ASP A 175 5.47 14.32 22.15
C ASP A 175 4.53 14.25 20.95
N PHE A 176 4.92 13.48 19.91
CA PHE A 176 4.13 13.28 18.72
C PHE A 176 2.79 12.61 19.06
N LYS A 177 1.70 13.13 18.48
CA LYS A 177 0.35 12.55 18.57
C LYS A 177 -0.22 12.35 17.17
N LEU A 178 -1.01 11.30 16.99
CA LEU A 178 -1.76 11.08 15.76
C LEU A 178 -2.80 12.18 15.58
N THR A 179 -2.92 12.70 14.39
CA THR A 179 -3.86 13.77 14.03
C THR A 179 -4.73 13.29 12.88
N GLU A 180 -6.04 13.32 13.09
CA GLU A 180 -7.02 13.03 12.05
C GLU A 180 -6.81 13.92 10.82
N GLY A 181 -6.93 13.34 9.64
CA GLY A 181 -6.71 14.01 8.36
C GLY A 181 -5.23 14.21 7.99
N ILE A 182 -4.28 13.82 8.88
CA ILE A 182 -2.84 13.88 8.61
C ILE A 182 -2.21 12.48 8.64
N GLN A 183 -2.42 11.71 9.72
CA GLN A 183 -1.89 10.35 9.84
C GLN A 183 -2.92 9.27 9.51
N TYR A 184 -4.20 9.59 9.55
CA TYR A 184 -5.31 8.67 9.19
C TYR A 184 -6.53 9.41 8.66
#